data_34c3e652f7203522180cfa4d2d8b00d1
#
_entry.id   34c3e652f7203522180cfa4d2d8b00d1
#
_cell.length_a   1.000
_cell.length_b   1.000
_cell.length_c   1.000
_cell.angle_alpha   90.00
_cell.angle_beta   90.00
_cell.angle_gamma   90.00
#
_symmetry.space_group_name_H-M   'P 1'
#
loop_
_entity.id
_entity.type
_entity.pdbx_description
1 polymer ?
#
loop_
_entity_poly.entity_id
_entity_poly.type
_entity_poly.pdbx_seq_one_letter_code
_entity_poly.pdbx_strand_id
1 'polypeptide(L)'
;MFNKFSVTQQTIMGKSANGNSKSLAKLIPLLILIYISLTASGQTSKLTKANSSALTAIESKIRDKTMAIESKLIGWRRDIHQNPELGDQEERTSKLVAEHLRALGIKVQTGVGGTGVVGILKGGKPGKLVALRADMDALAVKEPAGLPFASKSTAQISGKTEYLMHACGHDAHTAMLMAVAEVLASMKSELTGSVMFIFQPAEEGSSVVEPGSGKSWGAKRMLEDGMFKKNKPDAVFALHVHPGKSGQIDYKSGPATASSDVLNITVSGQQGHGGMPWNTVDPVVASAYVVAGLQSVVSRRADLTKSPAVVSVGMIHGGSSQNVIPDTVKMVGTIRSYDPEARKQLHADIKQAAEHIAEGTYAKAQVDILPMYDVTDNNDALAQQMLPVLKRAAEAGVIPGSLQGASEDFSYFAKEVPGLYIFLGVTPDGEDPAKAAPNHNPKFFVDEKALVVGTRAMAAMAVNFLMSRSPN
;
A
#
# COMPACT_ATOMS: atom_id res chain seq x y z
N MET A 1 45.47 -18.58 -27.92
CA MET A 1 46.34 -19.68 -27.44
C MET A 1 45.43 -20.70 -26.77
N PHE A 2 45.34 -21.85 -27.42
CA PHE A 2 44.54 -23.00 -26.97
C PHE A 2 45.14 -23.68 -25.76
N ASN A 3 44.36 -24.23 -24.86
CA ASN A 3 44.60 -25.55 -24.33
C ASN A 3 43.30 -26.23 -23.85
N LYS A 4 43.03 -27.33 -24.51
CA LYS A 4 42.10 -28.40 -24.20
C LYS A 4 42.68 -29.24 -23.07
N PHE A 5 41.87 -29.77 -22.15
CA PHE A 5 42.14 -31.04 -21.49
C PHE A 5 40.93 -31.97 -21.54
N SER A 6 41.30 -33.19 -21.82
CA SER A 6 40.53 -34.33 -22.30
C SER A 6 40.03 -35.21 -21.18
N VAL A 7 38.93 -35.89 -21.49
CA VAL A 7 38.25 -36.99 -20.81
C VAL A 7 39.19 -38.18 -20.55
N THR A 8 39.00 -38.88 -19.41
CA THR A 8 39.34 -40.29 -19.32
C THR A 8 38.27 -41.08 -18.54
N GLN A 9 37.58 -41.95 -19.26
CA GLN A 9 36.78 -43.06 -18.70
C GLN A 9 37.73 -44.15 -18.16
N GLN A 10 37.39 -44.73 -17.05
CA GLN A 10 37.87 -46.08 -16.70
C GLN A 10 36.72 -47.01 -16.28
N THR A 11 36.56 -47.99 -17.14
CA THR A 11 35.76 -49.20 -16.97
C THR A 11 36.53 -50.16 -16.11
N ILE A 12 35.88 -50.81 -15.09
CA ILE A 12 36.37 -52.09 -14.54
C ILE A 12 35.16 -53.03 -14.44
N MET A 13 35.31 -54.15 -15.17
CA MET A 13 34.46 -55.35 -15.11
C MET A 13 34.85 -56.27 -13.95
N GLY A 14 33.86 -56.97 -13.45
CA GLY A 14 33.93 -58.42 -13.19
C GLY A 14 33.98 -58.87 -11.74
N LYS A 15 32.98 -59.53 -11.25
CA LYS A 15 32.87 -61.00 -11.15
C LYS A 15 31.66 -61.44 -10.33
N SER A 16 31.06 -62.51 -10.82
CA SER A 16 30.02 -63.40 -10.30
C SER A 16 30.38 -64.08 -9.00
N ALA A 17 29.40 -64.36 -8.13
CA ALA A 17 28.96 -65.70 -7.76
C ALA A 17 28.00 -65.75 -6.56
N ASN A 18 26.91 -66.50 -6.79
CA ASN A 18 26.20 -67.43 -5.91
C ASN A 18 25.69 -67.04 -4.50
N GLY A 19 24.41 -67.28 -4.35
CA GLY A 19 23.95 -68.09 -3.24
C GLY A 19 22.76 -67.67 -2.41
N ASN A 20 21.61 -68.28 -2.65
CA ASN A 20 20.59 -68.73 -1.69
C ASN A 20 19.60 -67.77 -1.01
N SER A 21 18.39 -67.95 -1.44
CA SER A 21 17.16 -68.11 -0.65
C SER A 21 17.12 -67.62 0.79
N LYS A 22 16.32 -66.59 0.98
CA LYS A 22 15.43 -66.32 2.14
C LYS A 22 14.85 -64.91 1.94
N SER A 23 13.63 -64.80 1.50
CA SER A 23 12.84 -63.60 1.79
C SER A 23 11.46 -63.60 1.09
N LEU A 24 10.52 -64.39 1.63
CA LEU A 24 9.09 -64.17 1.37
C LEU A 24 8.41 -63.38 2.49
N ALA A 25 9.16 -62.90 3.50
CA ALA A 25 8.60 -62.26 4.68
C ALA A 25 8.73 -60.71 4.68
N LYS A 26 9.31 -60.08 3.64
CA LYS A 26 9.50 -58.58 3.56
C LYS A 26 8.59 -57.86 2.58
N LEU A 27 7.67 -58.54 1.90
CA LEU A 27 6.75 -57.91 0.91
C LEU A 27 5.43 -57.40 1.50
N ILE A 28 5.01 -57.86 2.69
CA ILE A 28 3.74 -57.44 3.29
C ILE A 28 3.75 -56.02 3.85
N PRO A 29 4.83 -55.49 4.49
CA PRO A 29 4.82 -54.11 4.97
C PRO A 29 4.89 -53.05 3.86
N LEU A 30 5.47 -53.38 2.69
CA LEU A 30 5.60 -52.45 1.57
C LEU A 30 4.28 -52.22 0.83
N LEU A 31 3.45 -53.25 0.70
CA LEU A 31 2.11 -53.18 0.11
C LEU A 31 1.12 -52.41 0.99
N ILE A 32 1.23 -52.50 2.32
CA ILE A 32 0.40 -51.73 3.26
C ILE A 32 0.78 -50.25 3.22
N LEU A 33 2.07 -49.90 3.14
CA LEU A 33 2.54 -48.51 3.00
C LEU A 33 2.12 -47.89 1.66
N ILE A 34 2.13 -48.62 0.55
CA ILE A 34 1.66 -48.16 -0.76
C ILE A 34 0.13 -47.97 -0.75
N TYR A 35 -0.62 -48.87 -0.08
CA TYR A 35 -2.09 -48.73 0.01
C TYR A 35 -2.51 -47.55 0.90
N ILE A 36 -1.81 -47.29 2.00
CA ILE A 36 -2.05 -46.11 2.87
C ILE A 36 -1.67 -44.82 2.14
N SER A 37 -0.59 -44.78 1.34
CA SER A 37 -0.21 -43.62 0.56
C SER A 37 -1.17 -43.32 -0.60
N LEU A 38 -1.71 -44.35 -1.26
CA LEU A 38 -2.72 -44.23 -2.32
C LEU A 38 -4.09 -43.80 -1.80
N THR A 39 -4.51 -44.25 -0.61
CA THR A 39 -5.76 -43.79 0.02
C THR A 39 -5.64 -42.38 0.57
N ALA A 40 -4.48 -41.99 1.14
CA ALA A 40 -4.21 -40.64 1.59
C ALA A 40 -4.15 -39.65 0.40
N SER A 41 -3.52 -40.01 -0.72
CA SER A 41 -3.50 -39.18 -1.93
C SER A 41 -4.88 -39.08 -2.61
N GLY A 42 -5.68 -40.12 -2.57
CA GLY A 42 -7.06 -40.12 -3.08
C GLY A 42 -8.02 -39.26 -2.23
N GLN A 43 -7.85 -39.26 -0.91
CA GLN A 43 -8.61 -38.43 0.00
C GLN A 43 -8.20 -36.93 -0.11
N THR A 44 -6.91 -36.65 -0.19
CA THR A 44 -6.43 -35.26 -0.41
C THR A 44 -6.89 -34.72 -1.75
N SER A 45 -6.90 -35.49 -2.83
CA SER A 45 -7.38 -35.04 -4.15
C SER A 45 -8.91 -34.82 -4.19
N LYS A 46 -9.70 -35.61 -3.50
CA LYS A 46 -11.16 -35.38 -3.37
C LYS A 46 -11.49 -34.18 -2.50
N LEU A 47 -10.77 -33.96 -1.40
CA LEU A 47 -10.91 -32.79 -0.54
C LEU A 47 -10.49 -31.48 -1.23
N THR A 48 -9.44 -31.51 -2.07
CA THR A 48 -9.03 -30.34 -2.85
C THR A 48 -10.04 -29.99 -3.96
N LYS A 49 -10.62 -30.99 -4.64
CA LYS A 49 -11.69 -30.77 -5.63
C LYS A 49 -12.98 -30.24 -5.00
N ALA A 50 -13.38 -30.77 -3.83
CA ALA A 50 -14.57 -30.30 -3.12
C ALA A 50 -14.41 -28.85 -2.63
N ASN A 51 -13.23 -28.46 -2.10
CA ASN A 51 -12.95 -27.09 -1.70
C ASN A 51 -12.91 -26.15 -2.90
N SER A 52 -12.34 -26.56 -4.04
CA SER A 52 -12.32 -25.77 -5.27
C SER A 52 -13.73 -25.49 -5.80
N SER A 53 -14.63 -26.50 -5.79
CA SER A 53 -16.02 -26.31 -6.24
C SER A 53 -16.82 -25.41 -5.29
N ALA A 54 -16.60 -25.51 -3.99
CA ALA A 54 -17.24 -24.67 -2.99
C ALA A 54 -16.78 -23.19 -3.12
N LEU A 55 -15.50 -22.94 -3.34
CA LEU A 55 -14.94 -21.60 -3.59
C LEU A 55 -15.55 -20.99 -4.86
N THR A 56 -15.62 -21.74 -5.95
CA THR A 56 -16.22 -21.26 -7.21
C THR A 56 -17.69 -20.88 -7.02
N ALA A 57 -18.45 -21.68 -6.25
CA ALA A 57 -19.85 -21.37 -5.97
C ALA A 57 -20.02 -20.11 -5.13
N ILE A 58 -19.15 -19.89 -4.13
CA ILE A 58 -19.17 -18.68 -3.30
C ILE A 58 -18.75 -17.46 -4.13
N GLU A 59 -17.74 -17.55 -4.98
CA GLU A 59 -17.31 -16.47 -5.86
C GLU A 59 -18.41 -16.07 -6.86
N SER A 60 -19.20 -17.04 -7.37
CA SER A 60 -20.38 -16.72 -8.18
C SER A 60 -21.42 -15.94 -7.39
N LYS A 61 -21.73 -16.36 -6.16
CA LYS A 61 -22.65 -15.62 -5.28
C LYS A 61 -22.16 -14.20 -4.98
N ILE A 62 -20.85 -14.02 -4.75
CA ILE A 62 -20.23 -12.70 -4.54
C ILE A 62 -20.47 -11.83 -5.78
N ARG A 63 -20.23 -12.36 -6.98
CA ARG A 63 -20.46 -11.66 -8.24
C ARG A 63 -21.91 -11.19 -8.35
N ASP A 64 -22.87 -12.11 -8.21
CA ASP A 64 -24.30 -11.81 -8.37
C ASP A 64 -24.76 -10.75 -7.36
N LYS A 65 -24.32 -10.88 -6.10
CA LYS A 65 -24.66 -9.93 -5.03
C LYS A 65 -24.00 -8.56 -5.24
N THR A 66 -22.77 -8.51 -5.72
CA THR A 66 -22.09 -7.24 -6.03
C THR A 66 -22.80 -6.52 -7.17
N MET A 67 -23.19 -7.21 -8.22
CA MET A 67 -23.98 -6.61 -9.31
C MET A 67 -25.35 -6.13 -8.83
N ALA A 68 -26.03 -6.87 -7.94
CA ALA A 68 -27.32 -6.48 -7.40
C ALA A 68 -27.31 -5.18 -6.58
N ILE A 69 -26.16 -4.78 -6.04
CA ILE A 69 -26.00 -3.55 -5.24
C ILE A 69 -25.25 -2.43 -5.97
N GLU A 70 -24.95 -2.59 -7.27
CA GLU A 70 -24.19 -1.62 -8.06
C GLU A 70 -24.73 -0.19 -7.95
N SER A 71 -26.05 0.00 -8.09
CA SER A 71 -26.67 1.32 -7.96
C SER A 71 -26.47 1.95 -6.59
N LYS A 72 -26.49 1.16 -5.51
CA LYS A 72 -26.20 1.64 -4.16
C LYS A 72 -24.72 2.03 -4.03
N LEU A 73 -23.82 1.19 -4.53
CA LEU A 73 -22.38 1.41 -4.52
C LEU A 73 -22.04 2.75 -5.20
N ILE A 74 -22.59 2.99 -6.40
CA ILE A 74 -22.44 4.25 -7.12
C ILE A 74 -23.05 5.41 -6.31
N GLY A 75 -24.20 5.20 -5.70
CA GLY A 75 -24.86 6.20 -4.86
C GLY A 75 -24.01 6.62 -3.67
N TRP A 76 -23.41 5.68 -2.93
CA TRP A 76 -22.51 5.97 -1.82
C TRP A 76 -21.25 6.70 -2.28
N ARG A 77 -20.62 6.25 -3.38
CA ARG A 77 -19.45 6.90 -3.95
C ARG A 77 -19.74 8.37 -4.28
N ARG A 78 -20.84 8.66 -4.98
CA ARG A 78 -21.22 10.02 -5.38
C ARG A 78 -21.58 10.90 -4.19
N ASP A 79 -22.24 10.33 -3.18
CA ASP A 79 -22.58 11.04 -1.95
C ASP A 79 -21.34 11.44 -1.15
N ILE A 80 -20.35 10.54 -1.01
CA ILE A 80 -19.08 10.81 -0.36
C ILE A 80 -18.28 11.83 -1.19
N HIS A 81 -18.20 11.66 -2.51
CA HIS A 81 -17.51 12.56 -3.43
C HIS A 81 -17.99 14.00 -3.35
N GLN A 82 -19.32 14.18 -3.23
CA GLN A 82 -19.93 15.49 -3.14
C GLN A 82 -19.69 16.19 -1.81
N ASN A 83 -19.33 15.44 -0.77
CA ASN A 83 -19.15 15.92 0.60
C ASN A 83 -17.77 15.50 1.14
N PRO A 84 -16.66 15.91 0.51
CA PRO A 84 -15.32 15.55 0.94
C PRO A 84 -14.92 16.21 2.25
N GLU A 85 -14.19 15.52 3.07
CA GLU A 85 -13.69 15.95 4.38
C GLU A 85 -12.18 15.70 4.46
N LEU A 86 -11.45 16.63 5.11
CA LEU A 86 -10.00 16.49 5.29
C LEU A 86 -9.66 15.45 6.35
N GLY A 87 -8.41 14.96 6.29
CA GLY A 87 -7.89 14.01 7.27
C GLY A 87 -8.06 14.47 8.72
N ASP A 88 -8.52 13.57 9.57
CA ASP A 88 -8.96 13.77 10.97
C ASP A 88 -10.21 14.68 11.11
N GLN A 89 -10.92 14.99 10.04
CA GLN A 89 -12.19 15.74 10.04
C GLN A 89 -13.32 14.96 9.31
N GLU A 90 -13.18 13.69 9.03
CA GLU A 90 -14.12 12.84 8.28
C GLU A 90 -15.33 12.43 9.13
N GLU A 91 -15.96 13.39 9.83
CA GLU A 91 -17.05 13.14 10.78
C GLU A 91 -18.31 12.60 10.11
N ARG A 92 -18.70 13.22 8.97
CA ARG A 92 -19.85 12.82 8.19
C ARG A 92 -19.67 11.43 7.58
N THR A 93 -18.53 11.21 6.93
CA THR A 93 -18.19 9.94 6.29
C THR A 93 -18.08 8.83 7.32
N SER A 94 -17.42 9.07 8.44
CA SER A 94 -17.33 8.15 9.59
C SER A 94 -18.71 7.75 10.11
N LYS A 95 -19.62 8.72 10.28
CA LYS A 95 -21.00 8.48 10.72
C LYS A 95 -21.77 7.62 9.70
N LEU A 96 -21.71 7.96 8.42
CA LEU A 96 -22.33 7.22 7.32
C LEU A 96 -21.89 5.75 7.34
N VAL A 97 -20.60 5.50 7.41
CA VAL A 97 -20.02 4.16 7.45
C VAL A 97 -20.47 3.41 8.71
N ALA A 98 -20.39 4.04 9.87
CA ALA A 98 -20.76 3.40 11.13
C ALA A 98 -22.24 3.02 11.18
N GLU A 99 -23.12 3.86 10.68
CA GLU A 99 -24.56 3.60 10.57
C GLU A 99 -24.83 2.44 9.59
N HIS A 100 -24.20 2.44 8.42
CA HIS A 100 -24.29 1.35 7.45
C HIS A 100 -23.87 0.01 8.04
N LEU A 101 -22.71 -0.07 8.67
CA LEU A 101 -22.21 -1.30 9.28
C LEU A 101 -23.14 -1.80 10.41
N ARG A 102 -23.66 -0.90 11.24
CA ARG A 102 -24.62 -1.26 12.32
C ARG A 102 -25.91 -1.82 11.75
N ALA A 103 -26.44 -1.22 10.67
CA ALA A 103 -27.64 -1.71 10.00
C ALA A 103 -27.48 -3.14 9.44
N LEU A 104 -26.25 -3.55 9.10
CA LEU A 104 -25.90 -4.90 8.70
C LEU A 104 -25.68 -5.88 9.87
N GLY A 105 -25.85 -5.42 11.13
CA GLY A 105 -25.62 -6.23 12.31
C GLY A 105 -24.13 -6.51 12.59
N ILE A 106 -23.25 -5.67 12.07
CA ILE A 106 -21.80 -5.72 12.33
C ILE A 106 -21.49 -5.00 13.63
N LYS A 107 -20.60 -5.56 14.46
CA LYS A 107 -20.12 -4.90 15.69
C LYS A 107 -19.16 -3.77 15.32
N VAL A 108 -19.52 -2.53 15.64
CA VAL A 108 -18.78 -1.32 15.23
C VAL A 108 -18.14 -0.64 16.43
N GLN A 109 -16.89 -0.21 16.24
CA GLN A 109 -16.16 0.73 17.09
C GLN A 109 -15.85 1.98 16.25
N THR A 110 -16.17 3.16 16.76
CA THR A 110 -15.87 4.48 16.15
C THR A 110 -14.80 5.19 16.97
N GLY A 111 -14.20 6.24 16.41
CA GLY A 111 -13.20 7.04 17.10
C GLY A 111 -11.84 6.34 17.20
N VAL A 112 -11.53 5.38 16.33
CA VAL A 112 -10.25 4.69 16.31
C VAL A 112 -9.29 5.48 15.41
N GLY A 113 -8.22 5.99 15.98
CA GLY A 113 -7.30 6.85 15.25
C GLY A 113 -7.88 8.23 14.91
N GLY A 114 -8.85 8.72 15.67
CA GLY A 114 -9.58 9.97 15.39
C GLY A 114 -11.00 9.70 14.89
N THR A 115 -11.26 9.90 13.62
CA THR A 115 -12.59 9.67 12.99
C THR A 115 -12.77 8.24 12.45
N GLY A 116 -11.76 7.37 12.59
CA GLY A 116 -11.77 6.03 12.01
C GLY A 116 -12.86 5.11 12.57
N VAL A 117 -13.32 4.16 11.73
CA VAL A 117 -14.37 3.18 12.05
C VAL A 117 -13.86 1.77 11.81
N VAL A 118 -14.04 0.91 12.81
CA VAL A 118 -13.70 -0.52 12.72
C VAL A 118 -14.93 -1.36 12.94
N GLY A 119 -15.24 -2.25 12.00
CA GLY A 119 -16.35 -3.20 12.09
C GLY A 119 -15.85 -4.63 12.11
N ILE A 120 -16.47 -5.53 12.89
CA ILE A 120 -16.17 -6.96 12.90
C ILE A 120 -17.43 -7.76 12.58
N LEU A 121 -17.42 -8.40 11.42
CA LEU A 121 -18.41 -9.38 11.00
C LEU A 121 -17.96 -10.78 11.41
N LYS A 122 -18.68 -11.42 12.33
CA LYS A 122 -18.44 -12.81 12.69
C LYS A 122 -19.16 -13.73 11.70
N GLY A 123 -18.43 -14.63 11.07
CA GLY A 123 -18.99 -15.67 10.21
C GLY A 123 -19.76 -16.75 10.98
N GLY A 124 -20.38 -17.64 10.24
CA GLY A 124 -21.17 -18.75 10.81
C GLY A 124 -20.33 -19.88 11.42
N LYS A 125 -19.04 -19.92 11.14
CA LYS A 125 -18.09 -20.94 11.62
C LYS A 125 -16.84 -20.27 12.20
N PRO A 126 -16.22 -20.85 13.26
CA PRO A 126 -14.94 -20.38 13.76
C PRO A 126 -13.84 -20.46 12.69
N GLY A 127 -12.87 -19.56 12.74
CA GLY A 127 -11.76 -19.55 11.79
C GLY A 127 -10.88 -18.32 11.96
N LYS A 128 -10.09 -18.00 10.93
CA LYS A 128 -9.20 -16.85 10.84
C LYS A 128 -9.94 -15.51 10.91
N LEU A 129 -9.21 -14.46 11.19
CA LEU A 129 -9.68 -13.08 11.07
C LEU A 129 -8.91 -12.41 9.92
N VAL A 130 -9.61 -11.92 8.90
CA VAL A 130 -9.01 -11.11 7.83
C VAL A 130 -9.46 -9.67 7.96
N ALA A 131 -8.55 -8.72 7.73
CA ALA A 131 -8.88 -7.30 7.67
C ALA A 131 -8.95 -6.81 6.23
N LEU A 132 -9.91 -5.91 5.96
CA LEU A 132 -10.05 -5.16 4.72
C LEU A 132 -10.02 -3.68 5.06
N ARG A 133 -9.23 -2.88 4.34
CA ARG A 133 -9.03 -1.45 4.61
C ARG A 133 -9.49 -0.59 3.43
N ALA A 134 -10.12 0.53 3.76
CA ALA A 134 -10.30 1.68 2.89
C ALA A 134 -10.02 2.97 3.69
N ASP A 135 -9.42 3.94 3.04
CA ASP A 135 -9.23 5.30 3.50
C ASP A 135 -10.48 6.15 3.24
N MET A 136 -10.63 7.29 3.97
CA MET A 136 -11.84 8.12 3.92
C MET A 136 -11.59 9.59 3.59
N ASP A 137 -10.37 10.07 3.74
CA ASP A 137 -10.03 11.49 3.67
C ASP A 137 -9.97 12.03 2.23
N ALA A 138 -10.10 13.34 2.12
CA ALA A 138 -10.04 14.10 0.88
C ALA A 138 -8.92 15.14 0.92
N LEU A 139 -8.68 15.78 -0.22
CA LEU A 139 -7.59 16.71 -0.45
C LEU A 139 -8.08 18.15 -0.66
N ALA A 140 -7.19 19.12 -0.38
CA ALA A 140 -7.38 20.52 -0.70
C ALA A 140 -7.14 20.75 -2.22
N VAL A 141 -8.09 20.30 -3.03
CA VAL A 141 -8.07 20.41 -4.49
C VAL A 141 -9.39 20.99 -4.98
N LYS A 142 -9.30 21.92 -5.93
CA LYS A 142 -10.50 22.52 -6.56
C LYS A 142 -10.96 21.66 -7.73
N GLU A 143 -12.09 21.03 -7.60
CA GLU A 143 -12.70 20.24 -8.66
C GLU A 143 -13.22 21.12 -9.80
N PRO A 144 -12.99 20.77 -11.09
CA PRO A 144 -13.61 21.44 -12.22
C PRO A 144 -15.14 21.27 -12.22
N ALA A 145 -15.87 22.27 -12.70
CA ALA A 145 -17.30 22.12 -12.93
C ALA A 145 -17.58 21.11 -14.04
N GLY A 146 -18.69 20.36 -13.92
CA GLY A 146 -19.15 19.45 -15.00
C GLY A 146 -19.78 18.16 -14.51
N LEU A 147 -19.36 17.63 -13.36
CA LEU A 147 -20.01 16.45 -12.79
C LEU A 147 -21.27 16.85 -12.00
N PRO A 148 -22.39 16.12 -12.13
CA PRO A 148 -23.61 16.39 -11.36
C PRO A 148 -23.44 16.32 -9.85
N PHE A 149 -22.44 15.57 -9.38
CA PHE A 149 -22.08 15.36 -7.99
C PHE A 149 -20.72 15.98 -7.64
N ALA A 150 -20.23 16.95 -8.44
CA ALA A 150 -18.99 17.67 -8.14
C ALA A 150 -19.02 18.33 -6.76
N SER A 151 -17.91 18.28 -6.06
CA SER A 151 -17.76 18.92 -4.75
C SER A 151 -17.87 20.44 -4.85
N LYS A 152 -18.54 21.04 -3.87
CA LYS A 152 -18.54 22.50 -3.60
C LYS A 152 -18.04 22.79 -2.20
N SER A 153 -17.56 21.79 -1.49
CA SER A 153 -17.07 21.90 -0.12
C SER A 153 -15.80 22.73 -0.06
N THR A 154 -15.65 23.47 1.02
CA THR A 154 -14.45 24.24 1.32
C THR A 154 -14.06 24.06 2.77
N ALA A 155 -12.77 24.24 3.09
CA ALA A 155 -12.25 24.29 4.45
C ALA A 155 -11.32 25.48 4.64
N GLN A 156 -11.09 25.85 5.91
CA GLN A 156 -10.06 26.83 6.28
C GLN A 156 -8.74 26.10 6.50
N ILE A 157 -7.74 26.39 5.68
CA ILE A 157 -6.39 25.81 5.78
C ILE A 157 -5.39 26.95 5.85
N SER A 158 -4.64 27.06 6.95
CA SER A 158 -3.65 28.12 7.17
C SER A 158 -4.21 29.53 6.92
N GLY A 159 -5.47 29.79 7.33
CA GLY A 159 -6.15 31.07 7.20
C GLY A 159 -6.67 31.40 5.79
N LYS A 160 -6.67 30.44 4.88
CA LYS A 160 -7.23 30.55 3.52
C LYS A 160 -8.40 29.60 3.35
N THR A 161 -9.38 30.01 2.54
CA THR A 161 -10.47 29.14 2.12
C THR A 161 -10.02 28.34 0.90
N GLU A 162 -9.90 27.02 1.09
CA GLU A 162 -9.52 26.07 0.03
C GLU A 162 -10.71 25.19 -0.34
N TYR A 163 -10.83 24.82 -1.61
CA TYR A 163 -11.80 23.85 -2.10
C TYR A 163 -11.34 22.44 -1.78
N LEU A 164 -12.28 21.52 -1.57
CA LEU A 164 -12.01 20.12 -1.27
C LEU A 164 -12.51 19.20 -2.39
N MET A 165 -11.77 18.13 -2.66
CA MET A 165 -12.13 17.10 -3.62
C MET A 165 -11.53 15.75 -3.20
N HIS A 166 -12.27 14.65 -3.43
CA HIS A 166 -11.70 13.29 -3.42
C HIS A 166 -10.84 13.06 -4.68
N ALA A 167 -9.71 13.77 -4.77
CA ALA A 167 -8.80 13.69 -5.93
C ALA A 167 -7.88 12.45 -5.89
N CYS A 168 -7.92 11.65 -4.83
CA CYS A 168 -7.20 10.37 -4.71
C CYS A 168 -8.10 9.14 -4.91
N GLY A 169 -9.44 9.31 -4.80
CA GLY A 169 -10.40 8.23 -5.02
C GLY A 169 -10.83 7.49 -3.74
N HIS A 170 -10.57 8.07 -2.55
CA HIS A 170 -10.96 7.47 -1.28
C HIS A 170 -12.49 7.36 -1.10
N ASP A 171 -13.25 8.18 -1.80
CA ASP A 171 -14.71 8.02 -1.96
C ASP A 171 -15.08 6.68 -2.61
N ALA A 172 -14.33 6.26 -3.62
CA ALA A 172 -14.49 4.96 -4.27
C ALA A 172 -14.06 3.81 -3.35
N HIS A 173 -12.93 3.95 -2.64
CA HIS A 173 -12.43 2.94 -1.70
C HIS A 173 -13.44 2.72 -0.56
N THR A 174 -13.89 3.78 0.08
CA THR A 174 -14.90 3.74 1.15
C THR A 174 -16.19 3.10 0.66
N ALA A 175 -16.73 3.52 -0.49
CA ALA A 175 -17.95 2.96 -1.05
C ALA A 175 -17.81 1.47 -1.40
N MET A 176 -16.68 1.06 -2.00
CA MET A 176 -16.41 -0.35 -2.30
C MET A 176 -16.36 -1.19 -1.02
N LEU A 177 -15.72 -0.70 0.05
CA LEU A 177 -15.64 -1.45 1.31
C LEU A 177 -16.99 -1.52 2.03
N MET A 178 -17.84 -0.49 1.95
CA MET A 178 -19.25 -0.54 2.39
C MET A 178 -20.03 -1.62 1.62
N ALA A 179 -19.84 -1.70 0.31
CA ALA A 179 -20.47 -2.72 -0.52
C ALA A 179 -19.97 -4.13 -0.19
N VAL A 180 -18.66 -4.31 0.05
CA VAL A 180 -18.08 -5.58 0.53
C VAL A 180 -18.73 -6.00 1.85
N ALA A 181 -18.93 -5.06 2.77
CA ALA A 181 -19.57 -5.35 4.05
C ALA A 181 -21.02 -5.84 3.86
N GLU A 182 -21.81 -5.21 2.97
CA GLU A 182 -23.18 -5.64 2.66
C GLU A 182 -23.20 -7.03 2.02
N VAL A 183 -22.34 -7.28 1.03
CA VAL A 183 -22.23 -8.60 0.36
C VAL A 183 -21.88 -9.68 1.37
N LEU A 184 -20.84 -9.50 2.16
CA LEU A 184 -20.37 -10.51 3.11
C LEU A 184 -21.33 -10.72 4.28
N ALA A 185 -21.98 -9.65 4.79
CA ALA A 185 -23.00 -9.76 5.83
C ALA A 185 -24.20 -10.60 5.35
N SER A 186 -24.62 -10.44 4.08
CA SER A 186 -25.72 -11.24 3.48
C SER A 186 -25.39 -12.74 3.36
N MET A 187 -24.11 -13.12 3.47
CA MET A 187 -23.61 -14.49 3.35
C MET A 187 -22.95 -14.97 4.65
N LYS A 188 -23.10 -14.27 5.78
CA LYS A 188 -22.33 -14.53 7.01
C LYS A 188 -22.39 -15.98 7.50
N SER A 189 -23.53 -16.67 7.31
CA SER A 189 -23.70 -18.09 7.71
C SER A 189 -22.79 -19.06 6.94
N GLU A 190 -22.37 -18.68 5.73
CA GLU A 190 -21.48 -19.46 4.87
C GLU A 190 -19.99 -19.16 5.14
N LEU A 191 -19.68 -18.02 5.80
CA LEU A 191 -18.32 -17.62 6.09
C LEU A 191 -17.70 -18.43 7.22
N THR A 192 -16.46 -18.89 7.00
CA THR A 192 -15.59 -19.44 8.04
C THR A 192 -14.70 -18.31 8.56
N GLY A 193 -14.62 -18.14 9.89
CA GLY A 193 -13.83 -17.05 10.48
C GLY A 193 -14.58 -15.73 10.56
N SER A 194 -13.84 -14.62 10.54
CA SER A 194 -14.38 -13.26 10.71
C SER A 194 -13.72 -12.28 9.76
N VAL A 195 -14.42 -11.19 9.45
CA VAL A 195 -13.89 -10.09 8.64
C VAL A 195 -13.88 -8.81 9.46
N MET A 196 -12.73 -8.15 9.53
CA MET A 196 -12.56 -6.81 10.09
C MET A 196 -12.59 -5.81 8.95
N PHE A 197 -13.48 -4.84 9.02
CA PHE A 197 -13.56 -3.71 8.11
C PHE A 197 -12.89 -2.51 8.79
N ILE A 198 -11.89 -1.93 8.14
CA ILE A 198 -11.12 -0.79 8.61
C ILE A 198 -11.40 0.38 7.66
N PHE A 199 -12.16 1.36 8.14
CA PHE A 199 -12.34 2.63 7.46
C PHE A 199 -11.43 3.63 8.15
N GLN A 200 -10.34 3.94 7.46
CA GLN A 200 -9.21 4.66 8.00
C GLN A 200 -9.31 6.15 7.71
N PRO A 201 -9.06 7.03 8.70
CA PRO A 201 -8.93 8.47 8.48
C PRO A 201 -7.52 8.85 8.06
N ALA A 202 -7.36 10.08 7.54
CA ALA A 202 -6.10 10.79 7.43
C ALA A 202 -4.94 10.01 6.78
N GLU A 203 -5.18 9.32 5.65
CA GLU A 203 -4.12 8.66 4.89
C GLU A 203 -3.18 9.70 4.28
N GLU A 204 -3.72 10.77 3.71
CA GLU A 204 -2.98 11.88 3.07
C GLU A 204 -2.32 12.83 4.09
N GLY A 205 -2.56 12.58 5.37
CA GLY A 205 -2.08 13.39 6.47
C GLY A 205 -3.22 14.03 7.28
N SER A 206 -2.88 14.43 8.49
CA SER A 206 -3.84 15.10 9.38
C SER A 206 -3.94 16.59 9.08
N SER A 207 -5.16 17.10 9.04
CA SER A 207 -5.43 18.55 8.98
C SER A 207 -5.36 19.24 10.35
N VAL A 208 -5.21 18.46 11.43
CA VAL A 208 -5.18 18.96 12.81
C VAL A 208 -3.92 18.57 13.61
N VAL A 209 -3.08 17.71 13.05
CA VAL A 209 -1.80 17.28 13.64
C VAL A 209 -0.66 17.71 12.73
N GLU A 210 0.21 18.58 13.21
CA GLU A 210 1.38 19.02 12.46
C GLU A 210 2.44 17.93 12.35
N PRO A 211 3.06 17.72 11.18
CA PRO A 211 4.20 16.84 11.02
C PRO A 211 5.34 17.24 11.95
N GLY A 212 5.96 16.26 12.61
CA GLY A 212 7.04 16.50 13.57
C GLY A 212 6.60 16.92 14.98
N SER A 213 5.30 17.05 15.24
CA SER A 213 4.75 17.31 16.58
C SER A 213 4.90 16.17 17.58
N GLY A 214 5.36 15.00 17.12
CA GLY A 214 5.41 13.77 17.93
C GLY A 214 4.07 13.04 18.04
N LYS A 215 3.01 13.56 17.43
CA LYS A 215 1.69 12.91 17.34
C LYS A 215 1.57 12.16 16.01
N SER A 216 0.87 11.05 16.04
CA SER A 216 0.58 10.22 14.87
C SER A 216 -0.82 10.50 14.32
N TRP A 217 -1.05 10.14 13.07
CA TRP A 217 -2.35 10.15 12.40
C TRP A 217 -2.51 8.87 11.57
N GLY A 218 -3.64 8.69 10.89
CA GLY A 218 -3.89 7.60 9.94
C GLY A 218 -3.73 6.21 10.54
N ALA A 219 -3.20 5.30 9.75
CA ALA A 219 -2.98 3.90 10.15
C ALA A 219 -2.12 3.76 11.40
N LYS A 220 -1.07 4.56 11.53
CA LYS A 220 -0.18 4.54 12.70
C LYS A 220 -0.94 4.86 13.98
N ARG A 221 -1.76 5.91 13.99
CA ARG A 221 -2.57 6.28 15.15
C ARG A 221 -3.62 5.21 15.49
N MET A 222 -4.27 4.61 14.47
CA MET A 222 -5.21 3.51 14.71
C MET A 222 -4.55 2.32 15.42
N LEU A 223 -3.31 1.99 15.07
CA LEU A 223 -2.52 0.94 15.73
C LEU A 223 -2.12 1.33 17.16
N GLU A 224 -1.69 2.58 17.37
CA GLU A 224 -1.35 3.13 18.70
C GLU A 224 -2.56 3.11 19.63
N ASP A 225 -3.77 3.42 19.13
CA ASP A 225 -5.05 3.31 19.86
C ASP A 225 -5.43 1.84 20.18
N GLY A 226 -4.63 0.89 19.68
CA GLY A 226 -4.72 -0.52 20.04
C GLY A 226 -5.74 -1.32 19.24
N MET A 227 -6.03 -0.92 18.00
CA MET A 227 -6.96 -1.62 17.13
C MET A 227 -6.64 -3.11 17.01
N PHE A 228 -5.36 -3.50 16.88
CA PHE A 228 -4.92 -4.89 16.78
C PHE A 228 -4.64 -5.57 18.14
N LYS A 229 -4.67 -4.86 19.26
CA LYS A 229 -4.37 -5.45 20.59
C LYS A 229 -5.34 -6.55 21.00
N LYS A 230 -6.64 -6.39 20.68
CA LYS A 230 -7.69 -7.37 21.05
C LYS A 230 -8.00 -8.36 19.93
N ASN A 231 -7.88 -7.93 18.70
CA ASN A 231 -8.26 -8.70 17.52
C ASN A 231 -7.21 -8.46 16.43
N LYS A 232 -6.03 -9.10 16.56
CA LYS A 232 -5.01 -9.02 15.53
C LYS A 232 -5.43 -9.90 14.35
N PRO A 233 -5.60 -9.37 13.13
CA PRO A 233 -5.97 -10.17 11.97
C PRO A 233 -4.81 -11.06 11.51
N ASP A 234 -5.15 -12.15 10.81
CA ASP A 234 -4.17 -13.06 10.22
C ASP A 234 -3.59 -12.51 8.89
N ALA A 235 -4.31 -11.59 8.25
CA ALA A 235 -3.87 -10.84 7.07
C ALA A 235 -4.69 -9.57 6.91
N VAL A 236 -4.16 -8.61 6.13
CA VAL A 236 -4.85 -7.37 5.75
C VAL A 236 -4.77 -7.13 4.24
N PHE A 237 -5.90 -6.75 3.63
CA PHE A 237 -6.01 -6.39 2.22
C PHE A 237 -6.47 -4.95 2.06
N ALA A 238 -5.92 -4.26 1.06
CA ALA A 238 -6.41 -2.97 0.61
C ALA A 238 -6.36 -2.88 -0.92
N LEU A 239 -7.15 -1.94 -1.46
CA LEU A 239 -7.22 -1.66 -2.88
C LEU A 239 -7.19 -0.14 -3.07
N HIS A 240 -6.41 0.33 -4.04
CA HIS A 240 -6.37 1.73 -4.43
C HIS A 240 -6.75 1.89 -5.90
N VAL A 241 -7.52 2.91 -6.22
CA VAL A 241 -7.86 3.25 -7.60
C VAL A 241 -6.78 4.12 -8.23
N HIS A 242 -6.44 3.88 -9.50
CA HIS A 242 -5.43 4.65 -10.21
C HIS A 242 -5.75 4.78 -11.70
N PRO A 243 -5.11 5.70 -12.45
CA PRO A 243 -5.21 5.70 -13.90
C PRO A 243 -4.68 4.38 -14.47
N GLY A 244 -5.59 3.57 -14.98
CA GLY A 244 -5.36 2.25 -15.54
C GLY A 244 -6.62 1.84 -16.28
N LYS A 245 -6.58 0.80 -17.11
CA LYS A 245 -7.76 0.31 -17.84
C LYS A 245 -8.87 -0.04 -16.84
N SER A 246 -10.07 0.49 -17.05
CA SER A 246 -11.22 0.27 -16.17
C SER A 246 -11.44 -1.21 -15.85
N GLY A 247 -11.48 -1.55 -14.55
CA GLY A 247 -11.67 -2.93 -14.07
C GLY A 247 -10.46 -3.85 -14.18
N GLN A 248 -9.31 -3.39 -14.70
CA GLN A 248 -8.04 -4.12 -14.65
C GLN A 248 -7.42 -3.99 -13.26
N ILE A 249 -6.82 -5.07 -12.76
CA ILE A 249 -6.11 -5.07 -11.47
C ILE A 249 -4.61 -5.14 -11.72
N ASP A 250 -3.87 -4.20 -11.15
CA ASP A 250 -2.42 -4.25 -11.09
C ASP A 250 -2.01 -4.93 -9.78
N TYR A 251 -1.18 -5.94 -9.90
CA TYR A 251 -0.77 -6.83 -8.83
C TYR A 251 0.76 -6.88 -8.74
N LYS A 252 1.26 -6.80 -7.53
CA LYS A 252 2.70 -6.88 -7.29
C LYS A 252 2.99 -7.67 -6.02
N SER A 253 4.03 -8.52 -6.07
CA SER A 253 4.66 -9.16 -4.92
C SER A 253 5.84 -8.31 -4.48
N GLY A 254 6.12 -8.23 -3.18
CA GLY A 254 7.15 -7.36 -2.63
C GLY A 254 6.79 -5.87 -2.65
N PRO A 255 7.76 -4.96 -2.69
CA PRO A 255 7.52 -3.52 -2.61
C PRO A 255 6.56 -3.01 -3.68
N ALA A 256 5.48 -2.34 -3.27
CA ALA A 256 4.46 -1.77 -4.15
C ALA A 256 4.54 -0.24 -4.22
N THR A 257 4.62 0.44 -3.07
CA THR A 257 4.78 1.90 -2.97
C THR A 257 6.07 2.27 -2.24
N ALA A 258 6.59 3.47 -2.50
CA ALA A 258 7.81 3.97 -1.87
C ALA A 258 7.61 4.31 -0.39
N SER A 259 8.69 4.30 0.38
CA SER A 259 8.74 5.05 1.64
C SER A 259 8.68 6.55 1.38
N SER A 260 8.31 7.32 2.39
CA SER A 260 8.32 8.78 2.34
C SER A 260 9.03 9.35 3.56
N ASP A 261 9.94 10.30 3.31
CA ASP A 261 10.56 11.10 4.36
C ASP A 261 10.54 12.58 3.97
N VAL A 262 10.42 13.44 4.98
CA VAL A 262 10.66 14.87 4.81
C VAL A 262 12.12 15.17 5.13
N LEU A 263 12.82 15.78 4.19
CA LEU A 263 14.20 16.23 4.33
C LEU A 263 14.23 17.70 4.67
N ASN A 264 14.72 18.07 5.85
CA ASN A 264 14.98 19.45 6.24
C ASN A 264 16.46 19.69 6.34
N ILE A 265 16.97 20.69 5.65
CA ILE A 265 18.38 21.11 5.73
C ILE A 265 18.44 22.59 6.07
N THR A 266 19.12 22.94 7.14
CA THR A 266 19.46 24.33 7.50
C THR A 266 20.94 24.54 7.29
N VAL A 267 21.30 25.43 6.36
CA VAL A 267 22.68 25.84 6.12
C VAL A 267 22.90 27.19 6.81
N SER A 268 23.84 27.20 7.75
CA SER A 268 24.18 28.39 8.53
C SER A 268 25.55 28.93 8.10
N GLY A 269 25.63 30.25 7.96
CA GLY A 269 26.82 30.98 7.62
C GLY A 269 27.04 32.20 8.54
N GLN A 270 27.56 33.26 7.98
CA GLN A 270 27.77 34.55 8.68
C GLN A 270 27.29 35.70 7.80
N GLN A 271 26.26 36.38 8.26
CA GLN A 271 25.65 37.52 7.56
C GLN A 271 26.65 38.66 7.34
N GLY A 272 26.50 39.37 6.21
CA GLY A 272 27.26 40.60 5.96
C GLY A 272 26.93 41.29 4.63
N HIS A 273 27.76 42.29 4.28
CA HIS A 273 27.56 43.08 3.09
C HIS A 273 27.94 42.30 1.82
N GLY A 274 26.99 42.15 0.88
CA GLY A 274 27.18 41.37 -0.35
C GLY A 274 28.35 41.86 -1.25
N GLY A 275 28.76 43.14 -1.13
CA GLY A 275 29.94 43.66 -1.79
C GLY A 275 31.26 43.41 -1.07
N MET A 276 31.24 42.80 0.15
CA MET A 276 32.42 42.46 0.96
C MET A 276 32.34 40.98 1.42
N PRO A 277 32.21 40.02 0.50
CA PRO A 277 31.96 38.61 0.84
C PRO A 277 33.12 37.95 1.64
N TRP A 278 34.34 38.45 1.54
CA TRP A 278 35.50 37.97 2.31
C TRP A 278 35.40 38.16 3.83
N ASN A 279 34.41 38.98 4.30
CA ASN A 279 34.10 39.18 5.72
C ASN A 279 32.90 38.35 6.19
N THR A 280 32.44 37.40 5.38
CA THR A 280 31.20 36.64 5.61
C THR A 280 31.45 35.16 5.39
N VAL A 281 30.44 34.34 5.72
CA VAL A 281 30.32 32.97 5.27
C VAL A 281 28.96 32.85 4.55
N ASP A 282 28.98 32.60 3.25
CA ASP A 282 27.80 32.64 2.41
C ASP A 282 27.01 31.32 2.40
N PRO A 283 25.87 31.25 3.12
CA PRO A 283 25.08 30.03 3.13
C PRO A 283 24.25 29.82 1.84
N VAL A 284 24.11 30.85 0.99
CA VAL A 284 23.40 30.75 -0.30
C VAL A 284 24.28 29.94 -1.27
N VAL A 285 25.57 30.31 -1.38
CA VAL A 285 26.54 29.57 -2.20
C VAL A 285 26.71 28.15 -1.67
N ALA A 286 26.87 27.98 -0.35
CA ALA A 286 26.97 26.66 0.28
C ALA A 286 25.75 25.78 -0.02
N SER A 287 24.53 26.34 0.07
CA SER A 287 23.28 25.60 -0.25
C SER A 287 23.21 25.15 -1.71
N ALA A 288 23.67 25.98 -2.65
CA ALA A 288 23.73 25.60 -4.07
C ALA A 288 24.63 24.38 -4.29
N TYR A 289 25.82 24.33 -3.64
CA TYR A 289 26.70 23.17 -3.70
C TYR A 289 26.09 21.95 -3.00
N VAL A 290 25.41 22.11 -1.87
CA VAL A 290 24.71 21.03 -1.18
C VAL A 290 23.65 20.41 -2.11
N VAL A 291 22.78 21.21 -2.77
CA VAL A 291 21.77 20.72 -3.70
C VAL A 291 22.41 19.94 -4.86
N ALA A 292 23.46 20.49 -5.46
CA ALA A 292 24.19 19.82 -6.55
C ALA A 292 24.85 18.51 -6.07
N GLY A 293 25.50 18.53 -4.90
CA GLY A 293 26.19 17.38 -4.34
C GLY A 293 25.27 16.26 -3.89
N LEU A 294 24.07 16.57 -3.40
CA LEU A 294 23.06 15.55 -3.04
C LEU A 294 22.65 14.68 -4.22
N GLN A 295 22.79 15.16 -5.48
CA GLN A 295 22.53 14.35 -6.66
C GLN A 295 23.52 13.16 -6.77
N SER A 296 24.71 13.31 -6.22
CA SER A 296 25.71 12.22 -6.18
C SER A 296 25.35 11.10 -5.21
N VAL A 297 24.54 11.38 -4.20
CA VAL A 297 24.08 10.35 -3.24
C VAL A 297 23.25 9.29 -3.98
N VAL A 298 22.28 9.69 -4.79
CA VAL A 298 21.48 8.75 -5.60
C VAL A 298 22.33 8.14 -6.71
N SER A 299 23.08 8.95 -7.47
CA SER A 299 23.75 8.47 -8.69
C SER A 299 25.04 7.70 -8.43
N ARG A 300 25.66 7.77 -7.23
CA ARG A 300 26.98 7.20 -6.94
C ARG A 300 27.02 6.34 -5.66
N ARG A 301 26.03 6.45 -4.77
CA ARG A 301 26.02 5.74 -3.49
C ARG A 301 24.88 4.72 -3.41
N ALA A 302 23.71 5.04 -3.95
CA ALA A 302 22.60 4.10 -3.99
C ALA A 302 22.81 2.99 -5.03
N ASP A 303 22.58 1.73 -4.64
CA ASP A 303 22.54 0.59 -5.57
C ASP A 303 21.17 0.53 -6.26
N LEU A 304 21.02 1.30 -7.34
CA LEU A 304 19.78 1.39 -8.11
C LEU A 304 19.37 0.08 -8.80
N THR A 305 20.26 -0.92 -8.83
CA THR A 305 19.89 -2.26 -9.35
C THR A 305 19.08 -3.07 -8.34
N LYS A 306 19.18 -2.75 -7.05
CA LYS A 306 18.42 -3.38 -5.97
C LYS A 306 17.17 -2.60 -5.60
N SER A 307 17.31 -1.28 -5.43
CA SER A 307 16.20 -0.42 -5.02
C SER A 307 16.33 0.95 -5.67
N PRO A 308 15.33 1.41 -6.43
CA PRO A 308 15.27 2.80 -6.84
C PRO A 308 15.27 3.74 -5.64
N ALA A 309 15.80 4.94 -5.83
CA ALA A 309 15.84 5.98 -4.80
C ALA A 309 15.60 7.35 -5.42
N VAL A 310 14.94 8.23 -4.66
CA VAL A 310 14.71 9.63 -5.05
C VAL A 310 15.11 10.53 -3.88
N VAL A 311 15.88 11.58 -4.20
CA VAL A 311 16.16 12.69 -3.28
C VAL A 311 15.90 13.97 -4.04
N SER A 312 14.92 14.75 -3.60
CA SER A 312 14.53 16.01 -4.24
C SER A 312 14.48 17.13 -3.20
N VAL A 313 15.07 18.27 -3.53
CA VAL A 313 14.89 19.51 -2.78
C VAL A 313 13.83 20.33 -3.52
N GLY A 314 12.66 20.48 -2.90
CA GLY A 314 11.51 21.17 -3.48
C GLY A 314 11.43 22.66 -3.10
N MET A 315 12.06 23.06 -1.98
CA MET A 315 11.98 24.43 -1.47
C MET A 315 13.35 24.89 -0.98
N ILE A 316 13.71 26.14 -1.30
CA ILE A 316 14.90 26.84 -0.81
C ILE A 316 14.50 28.26 -0.41
N HIS A 317 14.77 28.62 0.83
CA HIS A 317 14.43 29.94 1.37
C HIS A 317 15.62 30.55 2.11
N GLY A 318 16.01 31.79 1.72
CA GLY A 318 17.06 32.54 2.36
C GLY A 318 17.28 33.91 1.70
N GLY A 319 17.79 34.85 2.47
CA GLY A 319 18.03 36.22 2.02
C GLY A 319 16.81 37.13 2.03
N SER A 320 17.03 38.44 2.16
CA SER A 320 15.98 39.45 2.20
C SER A 320 16.29 40.65 1.28
N SER A 321 17.53 40.79 0.82
CA SER A 321 17.98 41.92 -0.03
C SER A 321 19.13 41.46 -0.94
N GLN A 322 19.24 42.10 -2.12
CA GLN A 322 20.24 41.76 -3.12
C GLN A 322 21.71 42.04 -2.69
N ASN A 323 21.91 42.89 -1.69
CA ASN A 323 23.23 43.26 -1.21
C ASN A 323 23.55 42.78 0.22
N VAL A 324 22.74 41.84 0.74
CA VAL A 324 22.92 41.25 2.07
C VAL A 324 23.08 39.75 1.94
N ILE A 325 24.24 39.21 2.33
CA ILE A 325 24.41 37.78 2.52
C ILE A 325 23.71 37.40 3.81
N PRO A 326 22.75 36.45 3.80
CA PRO A 326 22.01 36.06 4.99
C PRO A 326 22.88 35.24 5.97
N ASP A 327 22.38 35.00 7.17
CA ASP A 327 22.98 34.11 8.16
C ASP A 327 22.55 32.65 7.98
N THR A 328 21.40 32.41 7.35
CA THR A 328 20.86 31.09 7.15
C THR A 328 20.10 30.93 5.82
N VAL A 329 20.11 29.68 5.30
CA VAL A 329 19.26 29.20 4.21
C VAL A 329 18.61 27.90 4.67
N LYS A 330 17.30 27.79 4.48
CA LYS A 330 16.50 26.59 4.78
C LYS A 330 16.08 25.90 3.49
N MET A 331 16.22 24.60 3.44
CA MET A 331 15.78 23.74 2.32
C MET A 331 14.86 22.68 2.85
N VAL A 332 13.79 22.37 2.09
CA VAL A 332 12.88 21.27 2.38
C VAL A 332 12.77 20.38 1.16
N GLY A 333 12.81 19.08 1.37
CA GLY A 333 12.80 18.08 0.31
C GLY A 333 12.07 16.83 0.69
N THR A 334 12.16 15.85 -0.21
CA THR A 334 11.59 14.52 0.02
C THR A 334 12.58 13.43 -0.36
N ILE A 335 12.51 12.30 0.37
CA ILE A 335 13.29 11.10 0.10
C ILE A 335 12.32 9.95 -0.16
N ARG A 336 12.62 9.11 -1.18
CA ARG A 336 11.87 7.88 -1.51
C ARG A 336 12.83 6.71 -1.64
N SER A 337 12.42 5.55 -1.13
CA SER A 337 13.11 4.27 -1.26
C SER A 337 12.09 3.13 -1.28
N TYR A 338 12.49 1.96 -1.78
CA TYR A 338 11.64 0.76 -1.83
C TYR A 338 12.24 -0.40 -1.01
N ASP A 339 13.29 -0.10 -0.23
CA ASP A 339 13.95 -1.05 0.64
C ASP A 339 14.34 -0.38 1.96
N PRO A 340 14.00 -0.96 3.13
CA PRO A 340 14.27 -0.35 4.43
C PRO A 340 15.77 -0.12 4.73
N GLU A 341 16.63 -1.04 4.31
CA GLU A 341 18.07 -0.90 4.56
C GLU A 341 18.69 0.13 3.62
N ALA A 342 18.26 0.14 2.34
CA ALA A 342 18.66 1.19 1.39
C ALA A 342 18.20 2.58 1.86
N ARG A 343 16.99 2.70 2.44
CA ARG A 343 16.46 3.94 3.04
C ARG A 343 17.38 4.44 4.17
N LYS A 344 17.76 3.55 5.08
CA LYS A 344 18.63 3.88 6.21
C LYS A 344 20.02 4.36 5.74
N GLN A 345 20.59 3.66 4.74
CA GLN A 345 21.87 4.07 4.16
C GLN A 345 21.75 5.41 3.45
N LEU A 346 20.66 5.64 2.71
CA LEU A 346 20.39 6.89 2.02
C LEU A 346 20.30 8.08 2.99
N HIS A 347 19.65 7.92 4.14
CA HIS A 347 19.60 8.94 5.20
C HIS A 347 21.02 9.29 5.70
N ALA A 348 21.86 8.30 5.94
CA ALA A 348 23.23 8.50 6.40
C ALA A 348 24.08 9.24 5.34
N ASP A 349 23.99 8.79 4.09
CA ASP A 349 24.75 9.38 2.97
C ASP A 349 24.30 10.83 2.67
N ILE A 350 23.01 11.15 2.76
CA ILE A 350 22.48 12.51 2.62
C ILE A 350 23.05 13.42 3.69
N LYS A 351 23.00 12.99 4.95
CA LYS A 351 23.51 13.76 6.08
C LYS A 351 25.01 14.03 5.92
N GLN A 352 25.79 13.00 5.67
CA GLN A 352 27.24 13.11 5.47
C GLN A 352 27.57 14.05 4.29
N ALA A 353 26.89 13.90 3.14
CA ALA A 353 27.15 14.72 1.98
C ALA A 353 26.84 16.20 2.23
N ALA A 354 25.68 16.52 2.82
CA ALA A 354 25.30 17.88 3.10
C ALA A 354 26.23 18.58 4.09
N GLU A 355 26.59 17.88 5.18
CA GLU A 355 27.49 18.41 6.23
C GLU A 355 28.90 18.71 5.67
N HIS A 356 29.53 17.78 4.96
CA HIS A 356 30.87 17.97 4.43
C HIS A 356 30.97 18.95 3.27
N ILE A 357 29.92 19.04 2.43
CA ILE A 357 29.86 20.03 1.35
C ILE A 357 29.73 21.45 1.94
N ALA A 358 28.89 21.63 2.95
CA ALA A 358 28.78 22.93 3.64
C ALA A 358 30.08 23.31 4.32
N GLU A 359 30.75 22.36 5.02
CA GLU A 359 32.05 22.58 5.66
C GLU A 359 33.14 23.00 4.67
N GLY A 360 33.15 22.39 3.47
CA GLY A 360 34.08 22.77 2.39
C GLY A 360 33.89 24.22 1.88
N THR A 361 32.80 24.88 2.24
CA THR A 361 32.50 26.29 1.97
C THR A 361 32.52 27.16 3.24
N TYR A 362 33.07 26.65 4.33
CA TYR A 362 33.12 27.26 5.65
C TYR A 362 31.76 27.42 6.35
N ALA A 363 30.69 26.98 5.74
CA ALA A 363 29.34 26.97 6.31
C ALA A 363 29.09 25.69 7.15
N LYS A 364 27.95 25.64 7.84
CA LYS A 364 27.49 24.44 8.57
C LYS A 364 26.13 24.03 8.05
N ALA A 365 25.94 22.75 7.74
CA ALA A 365 24.63 22.17 7.49
C ALA A 365 24.15 21.38 8.70
N GLN A 366 22.89 21.54 9.04
CA GLN A 366 22.14 20.67 9.94
C GLN A 366 21.09 19.94 9.08
N VAL A 367 21.05 18.61 9.18
CA VAL A 367 20.13 17.77 8.41
C VAL A 367 19.21 17.03 9.37
N ASP A 368 17.91 17.32 9.28
CA ASP A 368 16.86 16.66 10.03
C ASP A 368 15.94 15.91 9.04
N ILE A 369 15.93 14.59 9.15
CA ILE A 369 15.05 13.73 8.32
C ILE A 369 13.93 13.24 9.20
N LEU A 370 12.69 13.56 8.80
CA LEU A 370 11.48 13.11 9.47
C LEU A 370 10.90 11.92 8.69
N PRO A 371 10.98 10.69 9.22
CA PRO A 371 10.33 9.54 8.60
C PRO A 371 8.81 9.69 8.65
N MET A 372 8.15 9.58 7.49
CA MET A 372 6.70 9.64 7.36
C MET A 372 6.14 8.22 7.19
N TYR A 373 6.18 7.68 5.99
CA TYR A 373 5.62 6.36 5.68
C TYR A 373 6.71 5.36 5.34
N ASP A 374 6.49 4.11 5.70
CA ASP A 374 7.37 3.01 5.31
C ASP A 374 7.03 2.50 3.90
N VAL A 375 7.87 1.64 3.36
CA VAL A 375 7.59 0.90 2.12
C VAL A 375 6.33 0.06 2.31
N THR A 376 5.35 0.17 1.41
CA THR A 376 4.25 -0.79 1.35
C THR A 376 4.78 -2.06 0.69
N ASP A 377 5.09 -3.03 1.52
CA ASP A 377 5.67 -4.31 1.09
C ASP A 377 4.61 -5.41 1.12
N ASN A 378 4.21 -5.88 -0.06
CA ASN A 378 3.24 -6.95 -0.21
C ASN A 378 3.86 -8.29 0.16
N ASN A 379 3.22 -9.03 1.07
CA ASN A 379 3.68 -10.36 1.46
C ASN A 379 3.65 -11.32 0.26
N ASP A 380 4.79 -11.89 -0.12
CA ASP A 380 4.95 -12.73 -1.31
C ASP A 380 4.04 -13.94 -1.33
N ALA A 381 3.94 -14.65 -0.20
CA ALA A 381 3.10 -15.85 -0.10
C ALA A 381 1.61 -15.50 -0.24
N LEU A 382 1.18 -14.40 0.41
CA LEU A 382 -0.19 -13.91 0.32
C LEU A 382 -0.52 -13.42 -1.09
N ALA A 383 0.42 -12.72 -1.71
CA ALA A 383 0.29 -12.26 -3.08
C ALA A 383 0.14 -13.44 -4.07
N GLN A 384 1.00 -14.45 -3.97
CA GLN A 384 0.90 -15.66 -4.79
C GLN A 384 -0.41 -16.42 -4.57
N GLN A 385 -0.88 -16.52 -3.32
CA GLN A 385 -2.15 -17.16 -2.97
C GLN A 385 -3.34 -16.42 -3.60
N MET A 386 -3.32 -15.08 -3.62
CA MET A 386 -4.44 -14.25 -4.11
C MET A 386 -4.45 -14.05 -5.63
N LEU A 387 -3.34 -14.21 -6.33
CA LEU A 387 -3.28 -14.02 -7.79
C LEU A 387 -4.34 -14.80 -8.58
N PRO A 388 -4.58 -16.10 -8.36
CA PRO A 388 -5.65 -16.82 -9.06
C PRO A 388 -7.06 -16.31 -8.69
N VAL A 389 -7.25 -15.78 -7.47
CA VAL A 389 -8.52 -15.18 -7.03
C VAL A 389 -8.78 -13.89 -7.78
N LEU A 390 -7.78 -13.01 -7.86
CA LEU A 390 -7.84 -11.76 -8.60
C LEU A 390 -8.13 -11.99 -10.10
N LYS A 391 -7.47 -12.99 -10.72
CA LYS A 391 -7.71 -13.37 -12.13
C LYS A 391 -9.17 -13.80 -12.40
N ARG A 392 -9.86 -14.40 -11.44
CA ARG A 392 -11.28 -14.75 -11.58
C ARG A 392 -12.21 -13.57 -11.27
N ALA A 393 -11.77 -12.62 -10.45
CA ALA A 393 -12.55 -11.46 -10.08
C ALA A 393 -12.50 -10.33 -11.12
N ALA A 394 -11.40 -10.14 -11.82
CA ALA A 394 -11.17 -9.05 -12.77
C ALA A 394 -11.29 -9.54 -14.22
N GLU A 395 -12.42 -9.25 -14.88
CA GLU A 395 -12.67 -9.64 -16.28
C GLU A 395 -11.76 -8.88 -17.26
N ALA A 396 -11.39 -7.64 -16.94
CA ALA A 396 -10.43 -6.84 -17.71
C ALA A 396 -8.96 -7.33 -17.56
N GLY A 397 -8.73 -8.31 -16.68
CA GLY A 397 -7.46 -8.98 -16.47
C GLY A 397 -6.69 -8.49 -15.25
N VAL A 398 -5.63 -9.23 -14.94
CA VAL A 398 -4.66 -8.89 -13.89
C VAL A 398 -3.29 -8.81 -14.53
N ILE A 399 -2.60 -7.69 -14.33
CA ILE A 399 -1.25 -7.46 -14.86
C ILE A 399 -0.24 -7.28 -13.74
N PRO A 400 1.05 -7.54 -13.99
CA PRO A 400 2.11 -7.15 -13.06
C PRO A 400 2.14 -5.63 -12.88
N GLY A 401 2.00 -5.17 -11.64
CA GLY A 401 2.10 -3.76 -11.28
C GLY A 401 3.55 -3.27 -11.29
N SER A 402 3.76 -2.01 -11.62
CA SER A 402 5.04 -1.31 -11.46
C SER A 402 5.21 -0.80 -10.02
N LEU A 403 6.44 -0.44 -9.66
CA LEU A 403 6.71 0.34 -8.45
C LEU A 403 6.03 1.71 -8.54
N GLN A 404 5.27 2.09 -7.53
CA GLN A 404 4.65 3.40 -7.44
C GLN A 404 5.52 4.35 -6.63
N GLY A 405 5.80 5.55 -7.18
CA GLY A 405 6.58 6.58 -6.46
C GLY A 405 5.81 7.25 -5.32
N ALA A 406 4.49 7.07 -5.26
CA ALA A 406 3.66 7.45 -4.14
C ALA A 406 4.03 6.65 -2.88
N SER A 407 3.67 7.17 -1.72
CA SER A 407 3.78 6.48 -0.43
C SER A 407 2.39 6.26 0.14
N GLU A 408 2.27 5.27 1.04
CA GLU A 408 0.99 4.80 1.54
C GLU A 408 1.14 4.31 2.98
N ASP A 409 0.29 4.79 3.89
CA ASP A 409 0.38 4.46 5.31
C ASP A 409 -0.20 3.08 5.67
N PHE A 410 -0.85 2.39 4.71
CA PHE A 410 -1.16 0.95 4.80
C PHE A 410 0.09 0.13 5.16
N SER A 411 1.27 0.64 4.84
CA SER A 411 2.56 0.07 5.23
C SER A 411 2.65 -0.25 6.72
N TYR A 412 2.04 0.55 7.59
CA TYR A 412 2.00 0.30 9.03
C TYR A 412 1.20 -0.96 9.38
N PHE A 413 0.06 -1.21 8.72
CA PHE A 413 -0.70 -2.45 8.89
C PHE A 413 0.06 -3.66 8.35
N ALA A 414 0.69 -3.50 7.17
CA ALA A 414 1.47 -4.56 6.53
C ALA A 414 2.73 -4.98 7.32
N LYS A 415 3.24 -4.10 8.19
CA LYS A 415 4.31 -4.43 9.15
C LYS A 415 3.82 -5.26 10.34
N GLU A 416 2.56 -5.10 10.72
CA GLU A 416 1.97 -5.82 11.85
C GLU A 416 1.50 -7.23 11.47
N VAL A 417 0.99 -7.40 10.25
CA VAL A 417 0.43 -8.66 9.73
C VAL A 417 0.71 -8.78 8.23
N PRO A 418 0.71 -9.99 7.64
CA PRO A 418 0.83 -10.16 6.20
C PRO A 418 -0.18 -9.28 5.46
N GLY A 419 0.33 -8.35 4.63
CA GLY A 419 -0.47 -7.39 3.87
C GLY A 419 -0.43 -7.65 2.36
N LEU A 420 -1.51 -7.31 1.66
CA LEU A 420 -1.54 -7.23 0.20
C LEU A 420 -2.32 -5.99 -0.23
N TYR A 421 -1.63 -5.12 -0.92
CA TYR A 421 -2.13 -3.88 -1.52
C TYR A 421 -2.16 -4.03 -3.03
N ILE A 422 -3.32 -3.84 -3.64
CA ILE A 422 -3.52 -3.96 -5.10
C ILE A 422 -4.03 -2.64 -5.67
N PHE A 423 -3.87 -2.45 -6.98
CA PHE A 423 -4.39 -1.28 -7.66
C PHE A 423 -5.51 -1.66 -8.64
N LEU A 424 -6.53 -0.80 -8.75
CA LEU A 424 -7.65 -0.96 -9.66
C LEU A 424 -7.63 0.17 -10.68
N GLY A 425 -7.53 -0.16 -11.96
CA GLY A 425 -7.65 0.80 -13.05
C GLY A 425 -9.06 1.37 -13.14
N VAL A 426 -9.14 2.71 -13.33
CA VAL A 426 -10.41 3.44 -13.36
C VAL A 426 -10.54 4.42 -14.54
N THR A 427 -9.67 4.29 -15.55
CA THR A 427 -9.78 5.09 -16.77
C THR A 427 -10.87 4.49 -17.67
N PRO A 428 -11.86 5.29 -18.13
CA PRO A 428 -12.96 4.80 -18.96
C PRO A 428 -12.49 4.12 -20.25
N ASP A 429 -13.31 3.17 -20.72
CA ASP A 429 -13.06 2.55 -22.03
C ASP A 429 -13.03 3.59 -23.15
N GLY A 430 -12.03 3.48 -24.03
CA GLY A 430 -11.80 4.40 -25.14
C GLY A 430 -10.86 5.56 -24.82
N GLU A 431 -10.50 5.77 -23.55
CA GLU A 431 -9.46 6.70 -23.14
C GLU A 431 -8.11 5.98 -22.96
N ASP A 432 -7.00 6.71 -23.19
CA ASP A 432 -5.64 6.20 -23.00
C ASP A 432 -5.23 6.38 -21.53
N PRO A 433 -5.05 5.32 -20.74
CA PRO A 433 -4.66 5.43 -19.33
C PRO A 433 -3.34 6.19 -19.12
N ALA A 434 -2.43 6.16 -20.10
CA ALA A 434 -1.16 6.88 -20.00
C ALA A 434 -1.33 8.41 -20.11
N LYS A 435 -2.48 8.88 -20.59
CA LYS A 435 -2.83 10.30 -20.73
C LYS A 435 -3.88 10.75 -19.71
N ALA A 436 -4.46 9.82 -18.97
CA ALA A 436 -5.43 10.13 -17.93
C ALA A 436 -4.77 10.96 -16.81
N ALA A 437 -5.55 11.85 -16.23
CA ALA A 437 -5.07 12.68 -15.12
C ALA A 437 -4.73 11.77 -13.92
N PRO A 438 -3.53 11.91 -13.31
CA PRO A 438 -3.14 11.09 -12.16
C PRO A 438 -3.94 11.46 -10.91
N ASN A 439 -3.88 10.61 -9.90
CA ASN A 439 -4.35 10.93 -8.54
C ASN A 439 -3.77 12.28 -8.10
N HIS A 440 -4.48 13.03 -7.25
CA HIS A 440 -4.22 14.39 -6.78
C HIS A 440 -4.39 15.48 -7.86
N ASN A 441 -4.68 15.11 -9.10
CA ASN A 441 -4.98 16.09 -10.14
C ASN A 441 -6.47 16.49 -10.08
N PRO A 442 -6.82 17.78 -10.26
CA PRO A 442 -8.20 18.22 -10.30
C PRO A 442 -9.10 17.51 -11.32
N LYS A 443 -8.50 16.95 -12.37
CA LYS A 443 -9.20 16.20 -13.43
C LYS A 443 -9.17 14.70 -13.23
N PHE A 444 -8.68 14.19 -12.09
CA PHE A 444 -8.71 12.77 -11.78
C PHE A 444 -10.17 12.28 -11.81
N PHE A 445 -10.40 11.18 -12.49
CA PHE A 445 -11.74 10.65 -12.70
C PHE A 445 -11.79 9.14 -12.45
N VAL A 446 -12.86 8.69 -11.82
CA VAL A 446 -13.12 7.27 -11.54
C VAL A 446 -14.27 6.78 -12.42
N ASP A 447 -13.98 5.86 -13.34
CA ASP A 447 -15.03 5.11 -14.03
C ASP A 447 -15.76 4.20 -13.02
N GLU A 448 -17.02 4.51 -12.77
CA GLU A 448 -17.84 3.82 -11.78
C GLU A 448 -18.09 2.34 -12.10
N LYS A 449 -17.92 1.92 -13.37
CA LYS A 449 -17.99 0.51 -13.77
C LYS A 449 -16.91 -0.35 -13.10
N ALA A 450 -15.76 0.24 -12.79
CA ALA A 450 -14.68 -0.46 -12.10
C ALA A 450 -15.03 -0.81 -10.64
N LEU A 451 -15.91 -0.06 -9.99
CA LEU A 451 -16.24 -0.24 -8.57
C LEU A 451 -16.80 -1.63 -8.25
N VAL A 452 -17.60 -2.20 -9.14
CA VAL A 452 -18.13 -3.57 -9.00
C VAL A 452 -16.99 -4.60 -9.01
N VAL A 453 -15.98 -4.39 -9.86
CA VAL A 453 -14.81 -5.26 -9.94
C VAL A 453 -13.97 -5.19 -8.67
N GLY A 454 -13.69 -3.98 -8.16
CA GLY A 454 -12.96 -3.77 -6.90
C GLY A 454 -13.69 -4.40 -5.70
N THR A 455 -14.99 -4.18 -5.60
CA THR A 455 -15.82 -4.79 -4.55
C THR A 455 -15.76 -6.32 -4.61
N ARG A 456 -15.92 -6.90 -5.80
CA ARG A 456 -15.83 -8.35 -6.04
C ARG A 456 -14.47 -8.91 -5.68
N ALA A 457 -13.39 -8.23 -6.08
CA ALA A 457 -12.02 -8.64 -5.80
C ALA A 457 -11.74 -8.67 -4.29
N MET A 458 -12.08 -7.61 -3.56
CA MET A 458 -11.90 -7.51 -2.11
C MET A 458 -12.71 -8.57 -1.37
N ALA A 459 -13.98 -8.77 -1.72
CA ALA A 459 -14.82 -9.81 -1.12
C ALA A 459 -14.29 -11.22 -1.41
N ALA A 460 -13.84 -11.49 -2.64
CA ALA A 460 -13.28 -12.79 -3.03
C ALA A 460 -11.95 -13.08 -2.32
N MET A 461 -11.05 -12.11 -2.19
CA MET A 461 -9.79 -12.25 -1.43
C MET A 461 -10.09 -12.61 0.03
N ALA A 462 -11.01 -11.89 0.68
CA ALA A 462 -11.38 -12.16 2.07
C ALA A 462 -11.90 -13.60 2.24
N VAL A 463 -12.84 -14.04 1.42
CA VAL A 463 -13.44 -15.37 1.52
C VAL A 463 -12.43 -16.47 1.21
N ASN A 464 -11.61 -16.31 0.16
CA ASN A 464 -10.58 -17.29 -0.18
C ASN A 464 -9.52 -17.41 0.93
N PHE A 465 -9.10 -16.31 1.53
CA PHE A 465 -8.17 -16.33 2.66
C PHE A 465 -8.77 -17.07 3.87
N LEU A 466 -10.00 -16.77 4.23
CA LEU A 466 -10.69 -17.40 5.35
C LEU A 466 -10.92 -18.91 5.14
N MET A 467 -11.17 -19.35 3.91
CA MET A 467 -11.37 -20.76 3.56
C MET A 467 -10.08 -21.51 3.29
N SER A 468 -8.94 -20.83 3.17
CA SER A 468 -7.64 -21.48 3.00
C SER A 468 -7.21 -22.16 4.30
N ARG A 469 -6.62 -23.35 4.18
CA ARG A 469 -6.00 -24.02 5.33
C ARG A 469 -4.83 -23.19 5.83
N SER A 470 -4.65 -23.10 7.14
CA SER A 470 -3.38 -22.63 7.69
C SER A 470 -2.25 -23.52 7.15
N PRO A 471 -1.13 -22.97 6.68
CA PRO A 471 0.05 -23.80 6.46
C PRO A 471 0.38 -24.48 7.79
N ASN A 472 0.44 -25.85 7.75
CA ASN A 472 0.87 -26.66 8.89
C ASN A 472 2.33 -26.37 9.20
#